data_d7a58c81cafad3ed77b66a257548c2d8
#
_entry.id   d7a58c81cafad3ed77b66a257548c2d8
#
_cell.length_a   1.000
_cell.length_b   1.000
_cell.length_c   1.000
_cell.angle_alpha   90.00
_cell.angle_beta   90.00
_cell.angle_gamma   90.00
#
_symmetry.space_group_name_H-M   'P 1'
#
loop_
_entity.id
_entity.type
_entity.pdbx_description
1 polymer ?
#
loop_
_entity_poly.entity_id
_entity_poly.type
_entity_poly.pdbx_seq_one_letter_code
_entity_poly.pdbx_strand_id
1 'polypeptide(L)'
;VESVCETSYVHRESGRKWVPRTYDGDDFLELLAWYVTEGNVYTSEEKRFGDNLRGSATTIQIAQDAVADGGDSDHETIGDLLDRMGLDYYVDDRSYQFTSELLGDFLRDRCGDGSFEKRIPDRVFEATRAQKRAFLETLIDGDGDRQTGSWRYTTSSERLRDDVLRLCALLGITASYNPDSGSWRIYVTEDAKNTLRMNRSGSRSEAENGVYCVTVEDNHTLLAGRNGKFQFVGQSLYGVTGWDRFRLYDKEGAAAVTATGREVIDFTEEAANEIDYEVAYGDTDSVMLSLSDMSKEEAIETSFEIEDHINERYDDFAQEELNAEFHRFQIEFEKLYRRFFQAGKKKRYAGHIIWKEGKDVDDIDITGFEYKRSDIAGITKEVQQNVIETIVTGDDIDEDMEEVKAYLVDVIARVLDGDMDLDEIGIPGGIGKKLDAYDTPTAQVRGAKYANLMLGTNFGSGSKPKRLYIEKVHPDFWQRMEEEEGLDPQRDHLYGEFKRDPDVICFEYADQVPDEFEVDWEKMLDKTLKGPIERVIEALGMSWEEVKTGQEQTGLGSFM
;
A
#
# COMPACT_ATOMS: atom_id res chain seq x y z
N VAL A 1 7.42 31.81 9.38
CA VAL A 1 8.60 31.08 8.89
C VAL A 1 9.65 31.15 9.96
N GLU A 2 10.03 30.02 10.55
CA GLU A 2 11.16 29.98 11.48
C GLU A 2 12.45 30.19 10.67
N SER A 3 13.29 31.11 11.09
CA SER A 3 14.58 31.39 10.47
C SER A 3 15.70 31.38 11.49
N VAL A 4 16.89 31.02 11.08
CA VAL A 4 18.12 31.03 11.87
C VAL A 4 19.01 32.15 11.43
N CYS A 5 19.63 32.83 12.39
CA CYS A 5 20.60 33.88 12.11
C CYS A 5 21.99 33.26 11.96
N GLU A 6 22.53 33.27 10.77
CA GLU A 6 23.86 32.72 10.44
C GLU A 6 24.83 33.82 10.01
N THR A 7 26.13 33.53 10.06
CA THR A 7 27.15 34.36 9.46
C THR A 7 27.21 34.07 7.96
N SER A 8 27.02 35.09 7.12
CA SER A 8 27.07 34.91 5.66
C SER A 8 28.17 35.75 5.04
N TYR A 9 28.66 35.26 3.89
CA TYR A 9 29.63 35.96 3.05
C TYR A 9 29.15 35.92 1.60
N VAL A 10 28.72 37.08 1.10
CA VAL A 10 28.27 37.24 -0.28
C VAL A 10 28.92 38.50 -0.87
N HIS A 11 29.46 38.43 -2.07
CA HIS A 11 30.10 39.56 -2.78
C HIS A 11 31.20 40.31 -2.00
N ARG A 12 32.00 39.63 -1.18
CA ARG A 12 33.01 40.23 -0.30
C ARG A 12 32.44 41.09 0.83
N GLU A 13 31.14 41.14 1.02
CA GLU A 13 30.48 41.73 2.14
C GLU A 13 30.17 40.68 3.19
N SER A 14 30.54 40.94 4.41
CA SER A 14 30.25 40.08 5.54
C SER A 14 29.07 40.61 6.37
N GLY A 15 28.22 39.73 6.77
CA GLY A 15 27.05 40.09 7.55
C GLY A 15 26.45 38.92 8.29
N ARG A 16 25.42 39.23 9.09
CA ARG A 16 24.51 38.19 9.63
C ARG A 16 23.26 38.16 8.76
N LYS A 17 22.89 36.95 8.31
CA LYS A 17 21.69 36.73 7.52
C LYS A 17 20.74 35.76 8.22
N TRP A 18 19.48 35.91 7.92
CA TRP A 18 18.45 35.00 8.36
C TRP A 18 18.18 33.95 7.26
N VAL A 19 18.50 32.69 7.56
CA VAL A 19 18.28 31.57 6.65
C VAL A 19 16.98 30.88 7.05
N PRO A 20 16.04 30.61 6.13
CA PRO A 20 14.82 29.86 6.42
C PRO A 20 15.14 28.47 6.97
N ARG A 21 14.31 27.98 7.89
CA ARG A 21 14.37 26.61 8.42
C ARG A 21 13.42 25.64 7.73
N THR A 22 12.44 26.18 7.04
CA THR A 22 11.41 25.43 6.34
C THR A 22 11.39 25.87 4.89
N TYR A 23 11.39 24.90 3.99
CA TYR A 23 11.34 25.07 2.56
C TYR A 23 10.15 24.31 1.99
N ASP A 24 9.73 24.69 0.78
CA ASP A 24 8.84 23.85 0.01
C ASP A 24 9.49 22.47 -0.24
N GLY A 25 8.69 21.41 -0.20
CA GLY A 25 9.20 20.05 -0.29
C GLY A 25 9.79 19.71 -1.65
N ASP A 26 9.19 20.23 -2.72
CA ASP A 26 9.64 19.98 -4.09
C ASP A 26 10.90 20.78 -4.38
N ASP A 27 10.96 22.06 -4.01
CA ASP A 27 12.16 22.91 -4.13
C ASP A 27 13.33 22.32 -3.32
N PHE A 28 13.06 21.78 -2.13
CA PHE A 28 14.11 21.17 -1.33
C PHE A 28 14.65 19.87 -1.93
N LEU A 29 13.79 19.05 -2.52
CA LEU A 29 14.22 17.85 -3.24
C LEU A 29 15.03 18.19 -4.50
N GLU A 30 14.66 19.26 -5.21
CA GLU A 30 15.40 19.77 -6.36
C GLU A 30 16.80 20.27 -5.94
N LEU A 31 16.90 21.01 -4.83
CA LEU A 31 18.20 21.42 -4.27
C LEU A 31 19.07 20.21 -3.90
N LEU A 32 18.48 19.18 -3.28
CA LEU A 32 19.22 17.95 -2.95
C LEU A 32 19.75 17.24 -4.20
N ALA A 33 18.97 17.21 -5.28
CA ALA A 33 19.39 16.61 -6.54
C ALA A 33 20.56 17.39 -7.17
N TRP A 34 20.46 18.70 -7.27
CA TRP A 34 21.55 19.56 -7.74
C TRP A 34 22.82 19.44 -6.90
N TYR A 35 22.65 19.34 -5.57
CA TYR A 35 23.81 19.14 -4.69
C TYR A 35 24.44 17.75 -4.85
N VAL A 36 23.65 16.72 -5.04
CA VAL A 36 24.18 15.35 -5.22
C VAL A 36 25.01 15.25 -6.49
N THR A 37 24.58 15.88 -7.57
CA THR A 37 25.28 15.83 -8.85
C THR A 37 26.39 16.89 -8.95
N GLU A 38 26.10 18.17 -8.74
CA GLU A 38 26.99 19.30 -9.02
C GLU A 38 27.47 20.04 -7.75
N GLY A 39 27.02 19.61 -6.57
CA GLY A 39 27.24 20.36 -5.33
C GLY A 39 28.55 20.03 -4.62
N ASN A 40 29.06 21.01 -3.91
CA ASN A 40 30.19 20.89 -2.98
C ASN A 40 29.99 21.79 -1.76
N VAL A 41 30.51 21.40 -0.60
CA VAL A 41 30.49 22.20 0.62
C VAL A 41 31.89 22.36 1.14
N TYR A 42 32.31 23.60 1.36
CA TYR A 42 33.59 23.86 1.99
C TYR A 42 33.45 24.86 3.14
N THR A 43 34.20 24.64 4.20
CA THR A 43 34.27 25.53 5.36
C THR A 43 35.59 26.28 5.30
N SER A 44 35.54 27.59 5.30
CA SER A 44 36.74 28.41 5.41
C SER A 44 36.98 28.75 6.87
N GLU A 45 38.08 28.25 7.42
CA GLU A 45 38.54 28.60 8.75
C GLU A 45 39.11 30.03 8.76
N GLU A 46 38.79 30.80 9.81
CA GLU A 46 39.30 32.14 10.09
C GLU A 46 39.26 33.18 8.96
N LYS A 47 38.16 33.28 8.23
CA LYS A 47 37.97 34.46 7.33
C LYS A 47 37.71 35.71 8.19
N ARG A 48 38.42 36.80 7.83
CA ARG A 48 38.19 38.12 8.38
C ARG A 48 36.96 38.71 7.70
N PHE A 49 35.87 38.84 8.41
CA PHE A 49 34.63 39.43 7.92
C PHE A 49 34.56 40.88 8.35
N GLY A 50 34.81 41.82 7.46
CA GLY A 50 34.90 43.25 7.77
C GLY A 50 36.06 43.57 8.73
N ASP A 51 36.03 44.76 9.31
CA ASP A 51 37.17 45.22 10.12
C ASP A 51 37.28 44.52 11.50
N ASN A 52 36.24 43.85 12.00
CA ASN A 52 36.23 43.35 13.37
C ASN A 52 35.60 41.97 13.59
N LEU A 53 35.13 41.25 12.56
CA LEU A 53 34.53 39.92 12.70
C LEU A 53 35.50 38.84 12.24
N ARG A 54 35.82 37.88 13.11
CA ARG A 54 36.47 36.60 12.79
C ARG A 54 35.45 35.51 12.98
N GLY A 55 35.34 34.59 11.99
CA GLY A 55 34.47 33.42 12.05
C GLY A 55 34.73 32.48 10.87
N SER A 56 34.31 31.24 11.04
CA SER A 56 34.21 30.29 9.93
C SER A 56 32.93 30.56 9.12
N ALA A 57 32.97 30.28 7.82
CA ALA A 57 31.80 30.31 6.96
C ALA A 57 31.71 29.00 6.19
N THR A 58 30.56 28.36 6.24
CA THR A 58 30.24 27.17 5.43
C THR A 58 29.59 27.64 4.13
N THR A 59 30.26 27.39 3.02
CA THR A 59 29.79 27.78 1.68
C THR A 59 29.39 26.53 0.93
N ILE A 60 28.19 26.58 0.37
CA ILE A 60 27.64 25.59 -0.54
C ILE A 60 27.83 26.13 -1.95
N GLN A 61 28.40 25.32 -2.83
CA GLN A 61 28.60 25.64 -4.24
C GLN A 61 27.89 24.61 -5.09
N ILE A 62 27.13 25.05 -6.08
CA ILE A 62 26.57 24.22 -7.15
C ILE A 62 27.24 24.68 -8.46
N ALA A 63 27.98 23.77 -9.10
CA ALA A 63 28.74 24.05 -10.29
C ALA A 63 27.89 23.73 -11.53
N GLN A 64 27.65 24.76 -12.37
CA GLN A 64 26.95 24.59 -13.64
C GLN A 64 27.40 25.72 -14.56
N ASP A 65 27.93 25.39 -15.72
CA ASP A 65 28.39 26.38 -16.71
C ASP A 65 27.18 27.09 -17.36
N ALA A 66 27.22 28.42 -17.41
CA ALA A 66 26.18 29.24 -18.03
C ALA A 66 26.10 29.05 -19.57
N VAL A 67 27.16 28.56 -20.18
CA VAL A 67 27.21 28.23 -21.60
C VAL A 67 27.59 26.78 -21.78
N ALA A 68 26.60 25.94 -22.06
CA ALA A 68 26.82 24.53 -22.33
C ALA A 68 27.32 24.31 -23.78
N ASP A 69 28.28 23.38 -23.95
CA ASP A 69 28.74 22.94 -25.29
C ASP A 69 27.56 22.22 -26.01
N GLY A 70 26.83 22.97 -26.84
CA GLY A 70 25.86 22.43 -27.79
C GLY A 70 24.37 22.50 -27.41
N GLY A 71 23.98 23.31 -26.43
CA GLY A 71 22.56 23.46 -26.12
C GLY A 71 22.21 24.34 -24.92
N ASP A 72 21.03 24.15 -24.40
CA ASP A 72 20.50 24.87 -23.25
C ASP A 72 21.28 24.49 -21.97
N SER A 73 21.55 25.49 -21.15
CA SER A 73 22.20 25.34 -19.85
C SER A 73 21.14 25.37 -18.75
N ASP A 74 21.28 24.49 -17.75
CA ASP A 74 20.43 24.49 -16.54
C ASP A 74 20.88 25.52 -15.49
N HIS A 75 21.84 26.39 -15.85
CA HIS A 75 22.36 27.42 -14.95
C HIS A 75 21.25 28.34 -14.43
N GLU A 76 20.35 28.84 -15.29
CA GLU A 76 19.25 29.72 -14.89
C GLU A 76 18.25 28.99 -13.98
N THR A 77 18.01 27.70 -14.21
CA THR A 77 17.11 26.86 -13.38
C THR A 77 17.56 26.79 -11.92
N ILE A 78 18.87 26.71 -11.67
CA ILE A 78 19.44 26.73 -10.31
C ILE A 78 19.22 28.11 -9.65
N GLY A 79 19.38 29.21 -10.40
CA GLY A 79 19.10 30.55 -9.91
C GLY A 79 17.65 30.73 -9.47
N ASP A 80 16.73 30.33 -10.33
CA ASP A 80 15.29 30.37 -10.06
C ASP A 80 14.91 29.53 -8.84
N LEU A 81 15.53 28.36 -8.65
CA LEU A 81 15.35 27.54 -7.47
C LEU A 81 15.80 28.26 -6.20
N LEU A 82 17.01 28.82 -6.18
CA LEU A 82 17.55 29.50 -5.02
C LEU A 82 16.72 30.76 -4.67
N ASP A 83 16.19 31.46 -5.68
CA ASP A 83 15.27 32.58 -5.51
C ASP A 83 13.94 32.13 -4.87
N ARG A 84 13.33 31.04 -5.35
CA ARG A 84 12.11 30.46 -4.75
C ARG A 84 12.35 30.05 -3.28
N MET A 85 13.53 29.52 -2.99
CA MET A 85 13.92 29.13 -1.64
C MET A 85 14.26 30.32 -0.73
N GLY A 86 14.39 31.52 -1.28
CA GLY A 86 14.75 32.73 -0.54
C GLY A 86 16.19 32.72 -0.03
N LEU A 87 17.10 32.10 -0.78
CA LEU A 87 18.52 32.01 -0.47
C LEU A 87 19.26 33.13 -1.20
N ASP A 88 20.07 33.91 -0.47
CA ASP A 88 20.98 34.89 -1.10
C ASP A 88 22.25 34.20 -1.57
N TYR A 89 22.61 34.41 -2.82
CA TYR A 89 23.75 33.75 -3.45
C TYR A 89 24.65 34.74 -4.24
N TYR A 90 25.85 34.29 -4.48
CA TYR A 90 26.76 34.83 -5.50
C TYR A 90 26.70 33.91 -6.73
N VAL A 91 26.67 34.48 -7.89
CA VAL A 91 26.67 33.75 -9.17
C VAL A 91 27.79 34.25 -10.07
N ASP A 92 28.43 33.34 -10.74
CA ASP A 92 29.34 33.57 -11.86
C ASP A 92 29.00 32.63 -13.03
N ASP A 93 29.74 32.74 -14.14
CA ASP A 93 29.47 31.94 -15.35
C ASP A 93 29.60 30.41 -15.14
N ARG A 94 30.02 29.94 -13.95
CA ARG A 94 30.33 28.53 -13.67
C ARG A 94 29.66 27.97 -12.42
N SER A 95 29.12 28.82 -11.55
CA SER A 95 28.59 28.32 -10.30
C SER A 95 27.67 29.30 -9.56
N TYR A 96 26.85 28.75 -8.72
CA TYR A 96 26.12 29.42 -7.65
C TYR A 96 26.77 29.12 -6.31
N GLN A 97 26.96 30.12 -5.48
CA GLN A 97 27.58 30.00 -4.16
C GLN A 97 26.74 30.74 -3.12
N PHE A 98 26.37 30.06 -2.08
CA PHE A 98 25.66 30.64 -0.96
C PHE A 98 26.18 30.11 0.37
N THR A 99 25.99 30.87 1.44
CA THR A 99 26.55 30.55 2.75
C THR A 99 25.43 30.17 3.71
N SER A 100 25.49 28.96 4.24
CA SER A 100 24.64 28.49 5.34
C SER A 100 25.34 27.34 6.08
N GLU A 101 25.52 27.49 7.37
CA GLU A 101 26.07 26.45 8.23
C GLU A 101 25.07 25.29 8.35
N LEU A 102 23.79 25.62 8.62
CA LEU A 102 22.71 24.65 8.79
C LEU A 102 22.53 23.77 7.54
N LEU A 103 22.40 24.38 6.37
CA LEU A 103 22.22 23.64 5.11
C LEU A 103 23.49 22.90 4.72
N GLY A 104 24.67 23.50 4.89
CA GLY A 104 25.95 22.89 4.57
C GLY A 104 26.21 21.63 5.40
N ASP A 105 25.97 21.68 6.68
CA ASP A 105 26.10 20.53 7.59
C ASP A 105 25.10 19.43 7.22
N PHE A 106 23.85 19.82 6.94
CA PHE A 106 22.82 18.88 6.51
C PHE A 106 23.20 18.18 5.20
N LEU A 107 23.62 18.93 4.19
CA LEU A 107 24.00 18.39 2.88
C LEU A 107 25.21 17.47 3.00
N ARG A 108 26.22 17.86 3.76
CA ARG A 108 27.40 17.04 4.03
C ARG A 108 27.04 15.72 4.74
N ASP A 109 26.22 15.81 5.79
CA ASP A 109 25.79 14.64 6.55
C ASP A 109 24.90 13.71 5.75
N ARG A 110 23.94 14.23 4.99
CA ARG A 110 22.92 13.41 4.31
C ARG A 110 23.26 13.02 2.89
N CYS A 111 23.97 13.89 2.16
CA CYS A 111 24.28 13.67 0.74
C CYS A 111 25.76 13.31 0.49
N GLY A 112 26.63 13.45 1.50
CA GLY A 112 28.07 13.20 1.38
C GLY A 112 28.83 14.44 0.93
N ASP A 113 30.16 14.41 1.16
CA ASP A 113 31.10 15.46 0.79
C ASP A 113 32.12 14.92 -0.22
N GLY A 114 32.28 15.62 -1.33
CA GLY A 114 33.14 15.17 -2.43
C GLY A 114 32.55 14.04 -3.29
N SER A 115 33.10 13.89 -4.49
CA SER A 115 32.53 13.03 -5.56
C SER A 115 32.45 11.54 -5.21
N PHE A 116 33.32 11.03 -4.31
CA PHE A 116 33.35 9.61 -3.93
C PHE A 116 32.36 9.25 -2.81
N GLU A 117 31.88 10.25 -2.06
CA GLU A 117 31.02 10.05 -0.88
C GLU A 117 29.56 10.43 -1.14
N LYS A 118 29.26 10.93 -2.33
CA LYS A 118 27.90 11.33 -2.72
C LYS A 118 26.92 10.17 -2.57
N ARG A 119 25.71 10.48 -2.12
CA ARG A 119 24.60 9.54 -1.93
C ARG A 119 23.26 10.25 -2.00
N ILE A 120 22.22 9.50 -2.30
CA ILE A 120 20.84 9.99 -2.23
C ILE A 120 20.34 9.83 -0.79
N PRO A 121 19.82 10.88 -0.14
CA PRO A 121 19.21 10.76 1.20
C PRO A 121 18.01 9.81 1.22
N ASP A 122 17.84 9.06 2.31
CA ASP A 122 16.77 8.06 2.44
C ASP A 122 15.38 8.63 2.21
N ARG A 123 15.10 9.87 2.63
CA ARG A 123 13.83 10.56 2.41
C ARG A 123 13.41 10.65 0.94
N VAL A 124 14.34 10.68 0.00
CA VAL A 124 14.03 10.67 -1.43
C VAL A 124 13.34 9.35 -1.81
N PHE A 125 13.73 8.23 -1.21
CA PHE A 125 13.11 6.93 -1.48
C PHE A 125 11.70 6.79 -0.87
N GLU A 126 11.36 7.62 0.11
CA GLU A 126 10.03 7.70 0.72
C GLU A 126 9.10 8.69 0.02
N ALA A 127 9.64 9.57 -0.82
CA ALA A 127 8.90 10.59 -1.55
C ALA A 127 7.86 9.98 -2.52
N THR A 128 6.95 10.79 -3.01
CA THR A 128 5.97 10.36 -4.02
C THR A 128 6.64 9.92 -5.31
N ARG A 129 5.92 9.16 -6.15
CA ARG A 129 6.45 8.72 -7.45
C ARG A 129 6.84 9.92 -8.34
N ALA A 130 6.05 10.99 -8.32
CA ALA A 130 6.32 12.20 -9.10
C ALA A 130 7.61 12.89 -8.63
N GLN A 131 7.79 13.05 -7.33
CA GLN A 131 8.99 13.64 -6.73
C GLN A 131 10.26 12.80 -7.00
N LYS A 132 10.16 11.47 -6.87
CA LYS A 132 11.26 10.56 -7.24
C LYS A 132 11.65 10.71 -8.70
N ARG A 133 10.67 10.90 -9.57
CA ARG A 133 10.89 11.09 -10.99
C ARG A 133 11.58 12.42 -11.26
N ALA A 134 11.10 13.52 -10.71
CA ALA A 134 11.71 14.83 -10.83
C ALA A 134 13.16 14.82 -10.30
N PHE A 135 13.39 14.21 -9.14
CA PHE A 135 14.74 14.05 -8.59
C PHE A 135 15.70 13.32 -9.55
N LEU A 136 15.25 12.21 -10.16
CA LEU A 136 16.06 11.47 -11.13
C LEU A 136 16.33 12.31 -12.38
N GLU A 137 15.36 13.09 -12.84
CA GLU A 137 15.51 13.98 -14.01
C GLU A 137 16.54 15.06 -13.75
N THR A 138 16.50 15.70 -12.58
CA THR A 138 17.51 16.70 -12.18
C THR A 138 18.92 16.10 -12.06
N LEU A 139 19.07 14.87 -11.54
CA LEU A 139 20.38 14.20 -11.56
C LEU A 139 20.92 14.01 -12.98
N ILE A 140 20.05 13.65 -13.93
CA ILE A 140 20.45 13.46 -15.33
C ILE A 140 20.78 14.80 -16.01
N ASP A 141 20.10 15.88 -15.65
CA ASP A 141 20.37 17.22 -16.16
C ASP A 141 21.75 17.74 -15.71
N GLY A 142 22.22 17.38 -14.49
CA GLY A 142 23.55 17.69 -14.02
C GLY A 142 24.64 16.84 -14.70
N ASP A 143 24.85 15.62 -14.22
CA ASP A 143 25.96 14.71 -14.62
C ASP A 143 25.54 13.68 -15.69
N GLY A 144 24.44 13.92 -16.40
CA GLY A 144 23.89 12.96 -17.35
C GLY A 144 23.95 13.39 -18.81
N ASP A 145 23.52 12.48 -19.66
CA ASP A 145 23.36 12.69 -21.11
C ASP A 145 22.07 12.01 -21.56
N ARG A 146 21.20 12.78 -22.23
CA ARG A 146 19.91 12.29 -22.73
C ARG A 146 20.05 11.91 -24.22
N GLN A 147 19.74 10.64 -24.50
CA GLN A 147 19.56 10.13 -25.85
C GLN A 147 18.12 9.65 -26.04
N THR A 148 17.64 9.58 -27.28
CA THR A 148 16.27 9.15 -27.57
C THR A 148 15.96 7.80 -26.91
N GLY A 149 15.12 7.80 -25.86
CA GLY A 149 14.67 6.61 -25.13
C GLY A 149 15.69 6.01 -24.16
N SER A 150 16.84 6.66 -23.93
CA SER A 150 17.81 6.22 -22.93
C SER A 150 18.58 7.40 -22.34
N TRP A 151 18.91 7.30 -21.05
CA TRP A 151 19.72 8.28 -20.33
C TRP A 151 21.00 7.63 -19.84
N ARG A 152 22.03 8.42 -19.69
CA ARG A 152 23.28 8.00 -19.05
C ARG A 152 23.57 8.95 -17.91
N TYR A 153 24.06 8.40 -16.82
CA TYR A 153 24.51 9.13 -15.64
C TYR A 153 25.87 8.61 -15.22
N THR A 154 26.78 9.50 -14.86
CA THR A 154 28.14 9.12 -14.48
C THR A 154 28.43 9.56 -13.05
N THR A 155 29.00 8.68 -12.21
CA THR A 155 29.40 9.02 -10.85
C THR A 155 30.66 8.27 -10.42
N SER A 156 31.47 8.91 -9.57
CA SER A 156 32.62 8.27 -8.90
C SER A 156 32.23 7.57 -7.60
N SER A 157 31.05 7.86 -7.05
CA SER A 157 30.56 7.23 -5.83
C SER A 157 29.90 5.88 -6.12
N GLU A 158 30.40 4.83 -5.47
CA GLU A 158 29.79 3.51 -5.52
C GLU A 158 28.40 3.49 -4.88
N ARG A 159 28.23 4.22 -3.78
CA ARG A 159 26.96 4.34 -3.11
C ARG A 159 25.94 5.10 -3.96
N LEU A 160 26.32 6.22 -4.57
CA LEU A 160 25.41 6.96 -5.45
C LEU A 160 25.00 6.13 -6.66
N ARG A 161 25.92 5.34 -7.23
CA ARG A 161 25.59 4.36 -8.27
C ARG A 161 24.45 3.44 -7.81
N ASP A 162 24.57 2.85 -6.63
CA ASP A 162 23.59 1.92 -6.10
C ASP A 162 22.27 2.61 -5.76
N ASP A 163 22.34 3.82 -5.23
CA ASP A 163 21.18 4.65 -4.91
C ASP A 163 20.39 5.06 -6.17
N VAL A 164 21.07 5.44 -7.26
CA VAL A 164 20.42 5.74 -8.55
C VAL A 164 19.73 4.50 -9.13
N LEU A 165 20.38 3.33 -9.05
CA LEU A 165 19.77 2.08 -9.50
C LEU A 165 18.56 1.68 -8.66
N ARG A 166 18.62 1.91 -7.33
CA ARG A 166 17.48 1.75 -6.43
C ARG A 166 16.33 2.69 -6.80
N LEU A 167 16.63 3.95 -7.06
CA LEU A 167 15.63 4.94 -7.46
C LEU A 167 14.94 4.54 -8.77
N CYS A 168 15.71 4.11 -9.77
CA CYS A 168 15.18 3.60 -11.04
C CYS A 168 14.27 2.39 -10.81
N ALA A 169 14.67 1.43 -9.97
CA ALA A 169 13.87 0.25 -9.65
C ALA A 169 12.52 0.64 -9.01
N LEU A 170 12.52 1.57 -8.04
CA LEU A 170 11.30 2.08 -7.41
C LEU A 170 10.36 2.81 -8.39
N LEU A 171 10.92 3.41 -9.43
CA LEU A 171 10.16 4.04 -10.51
C LEU A 171 9.66 3.03 -11.57
N GLY A 172 10.13 1.78 -11.52
CA GLY A 172 9.84 0.77 -12.54
C GLY A 172 10.64 0.96 -13.82
N ILE A 173 11.77 1.67 -13.75
CA ILE A 173 12.66 1.98 -14.88
C ILE A 173 13.82 1.00 -14.90
N THR A 174 14.19 0.50 -16.06
CA THR A 174 15.32 -0.40 -16.20
C THR A 174 16.65 0.38 -16.18
N ALA A 175 17.55 0.01 -15.27
CA ALA A 175 18.86 0.57 -15.20
C ALA A 175 19.94 -0.50 -15.06
N SER A 176 21.13 -0.19 -15.59
CA SER A 176 22.32 -1.03 -15.49
C SER A 176 23.56 -0.14 -15.42
N TYR A 177 24.70 -0.69 -15.04
CA TYR A 177 25.94 0.08 -15.00
C TYR A 177 27.14 -0.69 -15.53
N ASN A 178 28.15 0.06 -15.96
CA ASN A 178 29.48 -0.43 -16.28
C ASN A 178 30.56 0.41 -15.57
N PRO A 179 31.68 -0.18 -15.14
CA PRO A 179 32.82 0.59 -14.70
C PRO A 179 33.44 1.36 -15.86
N ASP A 180 33.88 2.59 -15.60
CA ASP A 180 34.50 3.47 -16.58
C ASP A 180 35.64 4.29 -15.95
N SER A 181 36.87 3.81 -16.06
CA SER A 181 38.10 4.55 -15.70
C SER A 181 38.12 5.21 -14.31
N GLY A 182 37.62 4.50 -13.29
CA GLY A 182 37.55 5.00 -11.89
C GLY A 182 36.22 5.65 -11.52
N SER A 183 35.25 5.62 -12.42
CA SER A 183 33.87 6.03 -12.23
C SER A 183 32.91 4.90 -12.64
N TRP A 184 31.63 5.15 -12.45
CA TRP A 184 30.53 4.26 -12.81
C TRP A 184 29.64 4.96 -13.83
N ARG A 185 29.44 4.33 -14.99
CA ARG A 185 28.48 4.81 -15.98
C ARG A 185 27.20 4.02 -15.89
N ILE A 186 26.09 4.68 -15.52
CA ILE A 186 24.77 4.13 -15.38
C ILE A 186 23.99 4.38 -16.67
N TYR A 187 23.31 3.36 -17.17
CA TYR A 187 22.44 3.41 -18.34
C TYR A 187 21.00 3.20 -17.89
N VAL A 188 20.16 4.17 -18.13
CA VAL A 188 18.73 4.17 -17.78
C VAL A 188 17.91 4.05 -19.06
N THR A 189 17.01 3.07 -19.12
CA THR A 189 16.16 2.81 -20.29
C THR A 189 14.70 2.71 -19.85
N GLU A 190 13.84 3.60 -20.31
CA GLU A 190 12.46 3.72 -19.84
C GLU A 190 11.58 2.59 -20.31
N ASP A 191 11.68 2.17 -21.58
CA ASP A 191 10.79 1.22 -22.24
C ASP A 191 11.39 -0.19 -22.42
N ALA A 192 12.46 -0.51 -21.70
CA ALA A 192 13.09 -1.82 -21.84
C ALA A 192 12.24 -2.93 -21.23
N LYS A 193 12.09 -4.03 -21.96
CA LYS A 193 11.51 -5.24 -21.42
C LYS A 193 12.41 -5.82 -20.34
N ASN A 194 11.95 -5.77 -19.10
CA ASN A 194 12.64 -6.33 -17.93
C ASN A 194 12.54 -7.87 -17.98
N THR A 195 13.38 -8.51 -18.82
CA THR A 195 13.39 -9.96 -18.97
C THR A 195 14.71 -10.52 -18.46
N LEU A 196 14.67 -11.20 -17.32
CA LEU A 196 15.83 -11.96 -16.83
C LEU A 196 16.07 -13.20 -17.73
N ARG A 197 17.26 -13.30 -18.32
CA ARG A 197 17.65 -14.46 -19.11
C ARG A 197 18.61 -15.33 -18.31
N MET A 198 18.08 -16.30 -17.56
CA MET A 198 18.84 -17.18 -16.66
C MET A 198 20.00 -17.92 -17.35
N ASN A 199 19.84 -18.29 -18.61
CA ASN A 199 20.89 -18.92 -19.40
C ASN A 199 22.10 -18.01 -19.71
N ARG A 200 21.94 -16.69 -19.53
CA ARG A 200 23.01 -15.70 -19.72
C ARG A 200 23.47 -15.03 -18.44
N SER A 201 22.58 -14.94 -17.46
CA SER A 201 22.79 -14.14 -16.24
C SER A 201 22.64 -14.96 -14.95
N GLY A 202 22.30 -16.25 -15.05
CA GLY A 202 22.16 -17.13 -13.91
C GLY A 202 23.42 -17.97 -13.69
N SER A 203 23.82 -18.14 -12.43
CA SER A 203 24.85 -19.10 -12.01
C SER A 203 24.34 -19.90 -10.81
N ARG A 204 24.88 -21.08 -10.62
CA ARG A 204 24.70 -21.87 -9.38
C ARG A 204 25.86 -21.61 -8.44
N SER A 205 25.56 -21.33 -7.18
CA SER A 205 26.53 -21.31 -6.09
C SER A 205 25.91 -21.94 -4.86
N GLU A 206 26.71 -22.60 -4.03
CA GLU A 206 26.26 -23.06 -2.73
C GLU A 206 26.06 -21.84 -1.80
N ALA A 207 25.03 -21.89 -0.97
CA ALA A 207 24.76 -20.87 0.04
C ALA A 207 25.44 -21.29 1.35
N GLU A 208 26.69 -20.87 1.52
CA GLU A 208 27.53 -21.27 2.69
C GLU A 208 26.90 -20.85 4.03
N ASN A 209 26.04 -19.84 4.06
CA ASN A 209 25.40 -19.28 5.27
C ASN A 209 23.87 -19.48 5.28
N GLY A 210 23.36 -20.42 4.50
CA GLY A 210 21.92 -20.68 4.38
C GLY A 210 21.17 -19.65 3.53
N VAL A 211 19.85 -19.81 3.47
CA VAL A 211 18.90 -18.92 2.77
C VAL A 211 17.93 -18.39 3.81
N TYR A 212 17.75 -17.08 3.84
CA TYR A 212 16.85 -16.41 4.78
C TYR A 212 15.63 -15.89 4.03
N CYS A 213 14.44 -16.12 4.59
CA CYS A 213 13.20 -15.51 4.15
C CYS A 213 12.89 -14.33 5.07
N VAL A 214 12.55 -13.18 4.49
CA VAL A 214 12.13 -11.99 5.23
C VAL A 214 10.62 -11.88 5.17
N THR A 215 9.99 -11.53 6.27
CA THR A 215 8.56 -11.21 6.31
C THR A 215 8.36 -9.78 5.85
N VAL A 216 7.40 -9.58 4.95
CA VAL A 216 7.05 -8.26 4.39
C VAL A 216 5.54 -8.10 4.51
N GLU A 217 5.13 -7.02 5.16
CA GLU A 217 3.72 -6.67 5.31
C GLU A 217 3.05 -6.35 3.96
N ASP A 218 1.74 -6.40 3.92
CA ASP A 218 0.81 -6.03 2.84
C ASP A 218 0.91 -6.86 1.56
N ASN A 219 1.87 -6.59 0.68
CA ASN A 219 1.91 -7.15 -0.68
C ASN A 219 2.91 -8.29 -0.86
N HIS A 220 3.60 -8.69 0.21
CA HIS A 220 4.60 -9.76 0.22
C HIS A 220 5.68 -9.61 -0.86
N THR A 221 6.05 -8.37 -1.16
CA THR A 221 7.02 -8.04 -2.20
C THR A 221 8.09 -7.13 -1.64
N LEU A 222 9.34 -7.46 -1.85
CA LEU A 222 10.47 -6.64 -1.43
C LEU A 222 11.37 -6.26 -2.61
N LEU A 223 12.05 -5.13 -2.49
CA LEU A 223 13.11 -4.75 -3.40
C LEU A 223 14.42 -5.35 -2.90
N ALA A 224 14.90 -6.38 -3.56
CA ALA A 224 16.14 -7.06 -3.21
C ALA A 224 17.20 -6.87 -4.27
N GLY A 225 18.47 -6.77 -3.83
CA GLY A 225 19.57 -6.63 -4.77
C GLY A 225 20.94 -6.67 -4.10
N ARG A 226 21.97 -6.82 -4.93
CA ARG A 226 23.38 -6.78 -4.52
C ARG A 226 24.18 -6.05 -5.60
N ASN A 227 25.14 -5.25 -5.18
CA ASN A 227 26.03 -4.50 -6.08
C ASN A 227 25.26 -3.68 -7.13
N GLY A 228 24.28 -2.87 -6.67
CA GLY A 228 23.49 -1.99 -7.51
C GLY A 228 22.53 -2.66 -8.50
N LYS A 229 22.31 -3.96 -8.41
CA LYS A 229 21.34 -4.70 -9.23
C LYS A 229 20.15 -5.05 -8.38
N PHE A 230 19.07 -4.32 -8.55
CA PHE A 230 17.85 -4.46 -7.77
C PHE A 230 16.71 -5.03 -8.62
N GLN A 231 15.85 -5.80 -7.97
CA GLN A 231 14.58 -6.27 -8.55
C GLN A 231 13.55 -6.46 -7.43
N PHE A 232 12.28 -6.33 -7.79
CA PHE A 232 11.23 -6.75 -6.89
C PHE A 232 11.13 -8.28 -6.89
N VAL A 233 11.16 -8.86 -5.71
CA VAL A 233 11.02 -10.29 -5.48
C VAL A 233 9.86 -10.54 -4.52
N GLY A 234 9.13 -11.64 -4.74
CA GLY A 234 8.12 -12.08 -3.79
C GLY A 234 8.75 -12.63 -2.51
N GLN A 235 8.06 -12.52 -1.41
CA GLN A 235 8.48 -13.05 -0.12
C GLN A 235 8.69 -14.56 -0.15
N SER A 236 7.85 -15.30 -0.89
CA SER A 236 7.90 -16.74 -1.01
C SER A 236 8.20 -17.20 -2.44
N LEU A 237 9.23 -18.02 -2.60
CA LEU A 237 9.53 -18.68 -3.87
C LEU A 237 8.49 -19.77 -4.20
N TYR A 238 7.85 -20.36 -3.18
CA TYR A 238 6.85 -21.42 -3.31
C TYR A 238 5.73 -21.07 -4.31
N GLY A 239 5.07 -19.92 -4.16
CA GLY A 239 3.93 -19.56 -5.00
C GLY A 239 4.27 -19.45 -6.48
N VAL A 240 5.49 -19.05 -6.83
CA VAL A 240 5.93 -18.95 -8.22
C VAL A 240 6.41 -20.27 -8.79
N THR A 241 6.90 -21.19 -7.96
CA THR A 241 7.28 -22.55 -8.44
C THR A 241 6.07 -23.35 -8.92
N GLY A 242 4.88 -23.07 -8.38
CA GLY A 242 3.62 -23.67 -8.83
C GLY A 242 2.99 -23.01 -10.08
N TRP A 243 3.57 -21.93 -10.61
CA TRP A 243 3.04 -21.19 -11.76
C TRP A 243 3.69 -21.69 -13.08
N ASP A 244 2.88 -22.17 -14.01
CA ASP A 244 3.31 -22.80 -15.27
C ASP A 244 4.15 -21.90 -16.21
N ARG A 245 4.13 -20.59 -16.02
CA ARG A 245 4.95 -19.63 -16.75
C ARG A 245 6.27 -19.29 -16.07
N PHE A 246 6.46 -19.76 -14.84
CA PHE A 246 7.71 -19.54 -14.13
C PHE A 246 8.79 -20.48 -14.63
N ARG A 247 9.99 -19.96 -14.78
CA ARG A 247 11.09 -20.70 -15.38
C ARG A 247 11.60 -21.89 -14.55
N LEU A 248 11.44 -21.80 -13.23
CA LEU A 248 11.72 -22.88 -12.29
C LEU A 248 10.43 -23.56 -11.86
N TYR A 249 9.44 -23.61 -12.77
CA TYR A 249 8.18 -24.31 -12.53
C TYR A 249 8.45 -25.77 -12.17
N ASP A 250 8.02 -26.15 -11.01
CA ASP A 250 8.03 -27.50 -10.47
C ASP A 250 6.73 -27.73 -9.69
N LYS A 251 5.75 -28.25 -10.37
CA LYS A 251 4.44 -28.51 -9.78
C LYS A 251 4.50 -29.56 -8.68
N GLU A 252 5.35 -30.56 -8.84
CA GLU A 252 5.50 -31.66 -7.88
C GLU A 252 6.21 -31.14 -6.61
N GLY A 253 7.28 -30.37 -6.78
CA GLY A 253 7.97 -29.70 -5.67
C GLY A 253 7.05 -28.71 -4.92
N ALA A 254 6.29 -27.90 -5.65
CA ALA A 254 5.31 -27.01 -5.04
C ALA A 254 4.19 -27.77 -4.30
N ALA A 255 3.74 -28.90 -4.86
CA ALA A 255 2.75 -29.76 -4.20
C ALA A 255 3.33 -30.43 -2.94
N ALA A 256 4.60 -30.87 -2.98
CA ALA A 256 5.28 -31.44 -1.83
C ALA A 256 5.40 -30.43 -0.68
N VAL A 257 5.80 -29.18 -0.94
CA VAL A 257 5.86 -28.13 0.09
C VAL A 257 4.52 -27.94 0.80
N THR A 258 3.41 -27.92 0.03
CA THR A 258 2.08 -27.80 0.65
C THR A 258 1.61 -29.07 1.35
N ALA A 259 2.04 -30.24 0.90
CA ALA A 259 1.73 -31.51 1.55
C ALA A 259 2.43 -31.56 2.94
N THR A 260 3.74 -31.33 2.95
CA THR A 260 4.51 -31.29 4.21
C THR A 260 3.99 -30.22 5.16
N GLY A 261 3.62 -29.02 4.64
CA GLY A 261 3.01 -27.98 5.49
C GLY A 261 1.70 -28.42 6.15
N ARG A 262 0.87 -29.23 5.48
CA ARG A 262 -0.31 -29.81 6.13
C ARG A 262 0.04 -30.86 7.17
N GLU A 263 1.00 -31.74 6.86
CA GLU A 263 1.47 -32.76 7.81
C GLU A 263 2.06 -32.12 9.08
N VAL A 264 2.81 -31.01 8.93
CA VAL A 264 3.32 -30.24 10.09
C VAL A 264 2.18 -29.68 10.94
N ILE A 265 1.14 -29.11 10.33
CA ILE A 265 -0.02 -28.57 11.08
C ILE A 265 -0.81 -29.70 11.73
N ASP A 266 -1.08 -30.79 11.01
CA ASP A 266 -1.80 -31.95 11.55
C ASP A 266 -1.02 -32.52 12.77
N PHE A 267 0.30 -32.64 12.67
CA PHE A 267 1.17 -33.05 13.78
C PHE A 267 1.17 -32.05 14.95
N THR A 268 1.17 -30.74 14.66
CA THR A 268 1.09 -29.69 15.68
C THR A 268 -0.22 -29.81 16.49
N GLU A 269 -1.34 -30.10 15.79
CA GLU A 269 -2.63 -30.36 16.44
C GLU A 269 -2.58 -31.63 17.31
N GLU A 270 -1.94 -32.70 16.82
CA GLU A 270 -1.75 -33.95 17.60
C GLU A 270 -0.90 -33.70 18.85
N ALA A 271 0.21 -33.01 18.73
CA ALA A 271 1.11 -32.69 19.85
C ALA A 271 0.42 -31.81 20.92
N ALA A 272 -0.43 -30.86 20.50
CA ALA A 272 -1.22 -30.07 21.45
C ALA A 272 -2.28 -30.94 22.18
N ASN A 273 -2.93 -31.85 21.46
CA ASN A 273 -3.92 -32.77 22.04
C ASN A 273 -3.27 -33.78 23.00
N GLU A 274 -1.99 -34.17 22.82
CA GLU A 274 -1.26 -35.04 23.75
C GLU A 274 -1.21 -34.48 25.19
N ILE A 275 -1.25 -33.16 25.29
CA ILE A 275 -1.22 -32.44 26.59
C ILE A 275 -2.58 -31.82 26.95
N ASP A 276 -3.67 -32.39 26.41
CA ASP A 276 -5.07 -32.07 26.72
C ASP A 276 -5.53 -30.65 26.31
N TYR A 277 -4.88 -30.00 25.32
CA TYR A 277 -5.35 -28.74 24.78
C TYR A 277 -6.09 -28.92 23.46
N GLU A 278 -7.34 -28.45 23.43
CA GLU A 278 -8.19 -28.53 22.25
C GLU A 278 -7.85 -27.48 21.23
N VAL A 279 -7.71 -27.90 19.98
CA VAL A 279 -7.51 -27.01 18.85
C VAL A 279 -8.83 -26.40 18.42
N ALA A 280 -9.01 -25.11 18.68
CA ALA A 280 -10.19 -24.36 18.27
C ALA A 280 -10.19 -24.06 16.77
N TYR A 281 -9.02 -23.79 16.19
CA TYR A 281 -8.88 -23.47 14.77
C TYR A 281 -7.45 -23.65 14.28
N GLY A 282 -7.29 -24.16 13.05
CA GLY A 282 -6.01 -24.25 12.35
C GLY A 282 -6.09 -23.64 10.96
N ASP A 283 -5.10 -22.85 10.56
CA ASP A 283 -5.03 -22.25 9.22
C ASP A 283 -3.58 -22.14 8.71
N THR A 284 -3.31 -22.85 7.64
CA THR A 284 -2.08 -22.80 6.83
C THR A 284 -0.78 -23.01 7.61
N ASP A 285 -0.45 -22.17 8.55
CA ASP A 285 0.81 -22.10 9.33
C ASP A 285 0.58 -21.72 10.80
N SER A 286 -0.66 -21.72 11.26
CA SER A 286 -1.01 -21.36 12.64
C SER A 286 -2.07 -22.27 13.23
N VAL A 287 -1.99 -22.48 14.54
CA VAL A 287 -2.93 -23.24 15.34
C VAL A 287 -3.40 -22.37 16.50
N MET A 288 -4.70 -22.32 16.74
CA MET A 288 -5.32 -21.58 17.84
C MET A 288 -5.90 -22.58 18.85
N LEU A 289 -5.42 -22.50 20.07
CA LEU A 289 -5.80 -23.39 21.16
C LEU A 289 -6.78 -22.71 22.12
N SER A 290 -7.68 -23.47 22.71
CA SER A 290 -8.56 -22.98 23.74
C SER A 290 -7.91 -23.19 25.11
N LEU A 291 -7.76 -22.09 25.89
CA LEU A 291 -7.21 -22.08 27.24
C LEU A 291 -8.27 -21.71 28.29
N SER A 292 -9.47 -22.25 28.16
CA SER A 292 -10.64 -21.91 28.98
C SER A 292 -10.34 -21.77 30.48
N ASP A 293 -10.96 -20.78 31.13
CA ASP A 293 -10.94 -20.53 32.57
C ASP A 293 -9.59 -20.16 33.21
N MET A 294 -8.60 -19.74 32.42
CA MET A 294 -7.31 -19.26 32.91
C MET A 294 -7.28 -17.72 33.02
N SER A 295 -6.55 -17.22 34.01
CA SER A 295 -6.16 -15.79 34.01
C SER A 295 -5.21 -15.49 32.84
N LYS A 296 -5.08 -14.22 32.49
CA LYS A 296 -4.18 -13.80 31.40
C LYS A 296 -2.74 -14.26 31.64
N GLU A 297 -2.26 -14.11 32.88
CA GLU A 297 -0.90 -14.47 33.28
C GLU A 297 -0.67 -15.97 33.17
N GLU A 298 -1.62 -16.77 33.67
CA GLU A 298 -1.57 -18.23 33.56
C GLU A 298 -1.63 -18.68 32.10
N ALA A 299 -2.49 -18.08 31.29
CA ALA A 299 -2.60 -18.39 29.87
C ALA A 299 -1.31 -18.10 29.10
N ILE A 300 -0.61 -17.01 29.42
CA ILE A 300 0.70 -16.69 28.82
C ILE A 300 1.75 -17.73 29.21
N GLU A 301 1.85 -18.08 30.50
CA GLU A 301 2.82 -19.07 30.99
C GLU A 301 2.56 -20.45 30.35
N THR A 302 1.32 -20.89 30.37
CA THR A 302 0.87 -22.13 29.72
C THR A 302 1.14 -22.15 28.22
N SER A 303 0.96 -21.02 27.52
CA SER A 303 1.22 -20.95 26.08
C SER A 303 2.70 -21.17 25.75
N PHE A 304 3.62 -20.69 26.58
CA PHE A 304 5.04 -20.96 26.42
C PHE A 304 5.41 -22.42 26.73
N GLU A 305 4.75 -23.03 27.73
CA GLU A 305 4.93 -24.46 28.01
C GLU A 305 4.45 -25.34 26.84
N ILE A 306 3.33 -24.97 26.21
CA ILE A 306 2.82 -25.65 25.01
C ILE A 306 3.78 -25.45 23.82
N GLU A 307 4.28 -24.24 23.61
CA GLU A 307 5.29 -23.94 22.57
C GLU A 307 6.52 -24.82 22.72
N ASP A 308 7.08 -24.89 23.92
CA ASP A 308 8.27 -25.73 24.22
C ASP A 308 7.96 -27.22 23.95
N HIS A 309 6.83 -27.73 24.43
CA HIS A 309 6.41 -29.11 24.20
C HIS A 309 6.31 -29.44 22.71
N ILE A 310 5.61 -28.62 21.92
CA ILE A 310 5.43 -28.86 20.49
C ILE A 310 6.78 -28.79 19.76
N ASN A 311 7.63 -27.83 20.09
CA ASN A 311 8.94 -27.69 19.47
C ASN A 311 9.86 -28.89 19.77
N GLU A 312 9.80 -29.47 20.97
CA GLU A 312 10.51 -30.71 21.30
C GLU A 312 10.01 -31.90 20.46
N ARG A 313 8.70 -31.97 20.23
CA ARG A 313 8.10 -33.05 19.44
C ARG A 313 8.43 -33.00 17.94
N TYR A 314 8.81 -31.84 17.40
CA TYR A 314 9.20 -31.73 15.98
C TYR A 314 10.46 -32.52 15.63
N ASP A 315 11.36 -32.77 16.56
CA ASP A 315 12.52 -33.63 16.33
C ASP A 315 12.10 -35.07 16.00
N ASP A 316 11.17 -35.63 16.78
CA ASP A 316 10.60 -36.97 16.55
C ASP A 316 9.85 -37.04 15.22
N PHE A 317 8.96 -36.06 14.95
CA PHE A 317 8.20 -35.98 13.71
C PHE A 317 9.10 -35.94 12.46
N ALA A 318 10.17 -35.13 12.52
CA ALA A 318 11.09 -35.01 11.39
C ALA A 318 11.83 -36.31 11.11
N GLN A 319 12.22 -37.06 12.16
CA GLN A 319 12.96 -38.30 12.02
C GLN A 319 12.05 -39.47 11.65
N GLU A 320 10.92 -39.63 12.32
CA GLU A 320 10.03 -40.80 12.22
C GLU A 320 9.10 -40.71 11.01
N GLU A 321 8.49 -39.54 10.76
CA GLU A 321 7.49 -39.39 9.71
C GLU A 321 8.10 -38.88 8.40
N LEU A 322 9.03 -37.91 8.46
CA LEU A 322 9.64 -37.31 7.27
C LEU A 322 10.96 -37.95 6.87
N ASN A 323 11.52 -38.85 7.69
CA ASN A 323 12.85 -39.44 7.50
C ASN A 323 13.94 -38.38 7.19
N ALA A 324 13.87 -37.26 7.89
CA ALA A 324 14.78 -36.13 7.72
C ALA A 324 15.93 -36.22 8.72
N GLU A 325 17.17 -36.05 8.23
CA GLU A 325 18.36 -36.04 9.10
C GLU A 325 18.44 -34.78 9.98
N PHE A 326 17.78 -33.69 9.55
CA PHE A 326 17.64 -32.45 10.29
C PHE A 326 16.44 -31.67 9.79
N HIS A 327 15.87 -30.81 10.63
CA HIS A 327 14.78 -29.91 10.28
C HIS A 327 15.00 -28.51 10.87
N ARG A 328 14.09 -27.62 10.59
CA ARG A 328 14.00 -26.26 11.16
C ARG A 328 12.53 -25.89 11.44
N PHE A 329 11.72 -26.90 11.74
CA PHE A 329 10.35 -26.65 12.19
C PHE A 329 10.43 -26.00 13.57
N GLN A 330 9.70 -24.93 13.71
CA GLN A 330 9.56 -24.19 14.94
C GLN A 330 8.20 -23.50 14.92
N ILE A 331 7.49 -23.56 16.04
CA ILE A 331 6.30 -22.77 16.29
C ILE A 331 6.63 -21.75 17.37
N GLU A 332 5.98 -20.59 17.33
CA GLU A 332 6.16 -19.53 18.31
C GLU A 332 4.78 -19.09 18.81
N PHE A 333 4.67 -18.82 20.10
CA PHE A 333 3.51 -18.20 20.70
C PHE A 333 3.46 -16.72 20.32
N GLU A 334 2.60 -16.37 19.36
CA GLU A 334 2.53 -15.03 18.79
C GLU A 334 1.52 -14.13 19.52
N LYS A 335 0.32 -14.64 19.80
CA LYS A 335 -0.82 -13.84 20.27
C LYS A 335 -1.69 -14.59 21.28
N LEU A 336 -2.20 -13.85 22.27
CA LEU A 336 -3.29 -14.32 23.14
C LEU A 336 -4.56 -13.51 22.84
N TYR A 337 -5.62 -14.21 22.50
CA TYR A 337 -6.95 -13.61 22.34
C TYR A 337 -7.75 -13.78 23.62
N ARG A 338 -8.41 -12.70 24.09
CA ARG A 338 -9.41 -12.79 25.15
C ARG A 338 -10.66 -13.51 24.68
N ARG A 339 -11.09 -13.20 23.47
CA ARG A 339 -12.21 -13.84 22.78
C ARG A 339 -11.87 -14.03 21.32
N PHE A 340 -12.21 -15.18 20.78
CA PHE A 340 -12.01 -15.55 19.39
C PHE A 340 -13.34 -15.93 18.75
N PHE A 341 -13.63 -15.42 17.58
CA PHE A 341 -14.83 -15.65 16.80
C PHE A 341 -14.51 -16.16 15.41
N GLN A 342 -15.15 -17.23 14.97
CA GLN A 342 -15.01 -17.79 13.64
C GLN A 342 -16.36 -17.84 12.91
N ALA A 343 -16.44 -17.24 11.73
CA ALA A 343 -17.65 -17.23 10.90
C ALA A 343 -17.67 -18.39 9.89
N GLY A 344 -18.04 -19.58 10.33
CA GLY A 344 -18.50 -20.75 9.54
C GLY A 344 -17.65 -21.23 8.34
N LYS A 345 -16.62 -20.53 7.90
CA LYS A 345 -15.71 -20.90 6.80
C LYS A 345 -14.26 -20.68 7.19
N LYS A 346 -13.38 -21.56 6.70
CA LYS A 346 -11.93 -21.36 6.82
C LYS A 346 -11.53 -19.96 6.37
N LYS A 347 -10.58 -19.36 7.08
CA LYS A 347 -10.00 -18.01 6.80
C LYS A 347 -10.95 -16.83 7.05
N ARG A 348 -11.95 -16.99 7.93
CA ARG A 348 -12.81 -15.90 8.42
C ARG A 348 -12.91 -15.98 9.93
N TYR A 349 -12.07 -15.20 10.58
CA TYR A 349 -12.03 -15.13 12.04
C TYR A 349 -11.74 -13.71 12.52
N ALA A 350 -12.10 -13.46 13.73
CA ALA A 350 -11.76 -12.25 14.45
C ALA A 350 -11.47 -12.56 15.91
N GLY A 351 -10.66 -11.73 16.55
CA GLY A 351 -10.34 -11.89 17.95
C GLY A 351 -9.83 -10.63 18.60
N HIS A 352 -10.10 -10.49 19.89
CA HIS A 352 -9.59 -9.43 20.74
C HIS A 352 -8.24 -9.84 21.31
N ILE A 353 -7.16 -9.26 20.78
CA ILE A 353 -5.79 -9.54 21.21
C ILE A 353 -5.50 -8.76 22.49
N ILE A 354 -5.10 -9.47 23.54
CA ILE A 354 -4.73 -8.89 24.83
C ILE A 354 -3.24 -9.00 25.15
N TRP A 355 -2.51 -9.81 24.36
CA TRP A 355 -1.06 -9.93 24.42
C TRP A 355 -0.52 -10.32 23.03
N LYS A 356 0.62 -9.75 22.65
CA LYS A 356 1.30 -10.04 21.40
C LYS A 356 2.80 -9.84 21.53
N GLU A 357 3.61 -10.83 21.13
CA GLU A 357 5.08 -10.76 21.06
C GLU A 357 5.73 -10.13 22.31
N GLY A 358 5.34 -10.58 23.50
CA GLY A 358 5.91 -10.11 24.77
C GLY A 358 5.35 -8.78 25.29
N LYS A 359 4.27 -8.25 24.71
CA LYS A 359 3.66 -6.98 25.10
C LYS A 359 2.17 -7.13 25.35
N ASP A 360 1.69 -6.40 26.35
CA ASP A 360 0.27 -6.16 26.50
C ASP A 360 -0.23 -5.24 25.40
N VAL A 361 -1.31 -5.65 24.77
CA VAL A 361 -1.98 -4.89 23.69
C VAL A 361 -3.48 -4.89 23.94
N ASP A 362 -4.18 -4.00 23.26
CA ASP A 362 -5.63 -3.94 23.20
C ASP A 362 -5.97 -3.67 21.72
N ASP A 363 -6.04 -4.74 20.94
CA ASP A 363 -6.17 -4.66 19.48
C ASP A 363 -7.14 -5.73 18.97
N ILE A 364 -7.69 -5.51 17.78
CA ILE A 364 -8.64 -6.43 17.16
C ILE A 364 -8.06 -6.97 15.87
N ASP A 365 -7.86 -8.28 15.81
CA ASP A 365 -7.49 -8.98 14.59
C ASP A 365 -8.75 -9.42 13.84
N ILE A 366 -8.89 -8.99 12.59
CA ILE A 366 -10.02 -9.40 11.73
C ILE A 366 -9.46 -9.89 10.40
N THR A 367 -9.66 -11.15 10.10
CA THR A 367 -9.14 -11.80 8.90
C THR A 367 -10.27 -12.39 8.03
N GLY A 368 -10.17 -12.20 6.72
CA GLY A 368 -11.03 -12.82 5.71
C GLY A 368 -12.43 -12.24 5.55
N PHE A 369 -12.78 -11.19 6.28
CA PHE A 369 -14.04 -10.47 6.13
C PHE A 369 -13.96 -9.40 5.04
N GLU A 370 -15.14 -9.05 4.51
CA GLU A 370 -15.26 -8.17 3.36
C GLU A 370 -14.90 -6.70 3.64
N TYR A 371 -14.94 -6.24 4.88
CA TYR A 371 -14.78 -4.82 5.26
C TYR A 371 -13.45 -4.19 4.79
N LYS A 372 -12.39 -4.97 4.64
CA LYS A 372 -11.09 -4.52 4.09
C LYS A 372 -11.10 -4.33 2.56
N ARG A 373 -12.09 -4.84 1.87
CA ARG A 373 -12.15 -4.79 0.42
C ARG A 373 -12.51 -3.38 -0.07
N SER A 374 -11.98 -3.02 -1.21
CA SER A 374 -12.23 -1.71 -1.82
C SER A 374 -13.45 -1.68 -2.76
N ASP A 375 -14.12 -2.83 -2.98
CA ASP A 375 -15.25 -2.99 -3.91
C ASP A 375 -16.59 -3.23 -3.22
N ILE A 376 -16.67 -2.88 -1.93
CA ILE A 376 -17.91 -2.92 -1.14
C ILE A 376 -18.30 -1.53 -0.64
N ALA A 377 -19.61 -1.35 -0.38
CA ALA A 377 -20.18 -0.10 0.10
C ALA A 377 -19.62 0.31 1.49
N GLY A 378 -19.61 1.60 1.79
CA GLY A 378 -19.18 2.14 3.08
C GLY A 378 -19.98 1.53 4.23
N ILE A 379 -21.31 1.51 4.10
CA ILE A 379 -22.22 0.91 5.08
C ILE A 379 -21.88 -0.57 5.40
N THR A 380 -21.48 -1.35 4.39
CA THR A 380 -21.10 -2.76 4.60
C THR A 380 -19.87 -2.87 5.51
N LYS A 381 -18.90 -1.97 5.33
CA LYS A 381 -17.69 -1.95 6.14
C LYS A 381 -18.00 -1.59 7.57
N GLU A 382 -18.74 -0.50 7.75
CA GLU A 382 -19.14 0.01 9.05
C GLU A 382 -19.91 -1.03 9.84
N VAL A 383 -20.96 -1.60 9.24
CA VAL A 383 -21.82 -2.57 9.91
C VAL A 383 -21.07 -3.86 10.22
N GLN A 384 -20.27 -4.37 9.27
CA GLN A 384 -19.52 -5.60 9.51
C GLN A 384 -18.45 -5.40 10.59
N GLN A 385 -17.77 -4.26 10.61
CA GLN A 385 -16.78 -3.92 11.61
C GLN A 385 -17.45 -3.79 13.00
N ASN A 386 -18.51 -3.00 13.10
CA ASN A 386 -19.23 -2.80 14.37
C ASN A 386 -19.72 -4.12 14.96
N VAL A 387 -20.37 -4.97 14.16
CA VAL A 387 -20.85 -6.29 14.61
C VAL A 387 -19.71 -7.17 15.12
N ILE A 388 -18.60 -7.22 14.38
CA ILE A 388 -17.45 -8.05 14.78
C ILE A 388 -16.79 -7.49 16.05
N GLU A 389 -16.60 -6.18 16.12
CA GLU A 389 -16.01 -5.52 17.29
C GLU A 389 -16.85 -5.76 18.54
N THR A 390 -18.18 -5.57 18.48
CA THR A 390 -19.09 -5.85 19.60
C THR A 390 -18.92 -7.29 20.10
N ILE A 391 -18.91 -8.27 19.19
CA ILE A 391 -18.80 -9.69 19.56
C ILE A 391 -17.45 -10.02 20.20
N VAL A 392 -16.33 -9.49 19.69
CA VAL A 392 -15.01 -9.90 20.20
C VAL A 392 -14.56 -9.10 21.42
N THR A 393 -15.07 -7.87 21.62
CA THR A 393 -14.69 -7.00 22.76
C THR A 393 -15.68 -7.00 23.91
N GLY A 394 -16.91 -7.47 23.70
CA GLY A 394 -17.92 -7.55 24.75
C GLY A 394 -17.54 -8.49 25.91
N ASP A 395 -18.24 -8.42 27.03
CA ASP A 395 -17.95 -9.22 28.22
C ASP A 395 -18.90 -10.42 28.36
N ASP A 396 -20.13 -10.29 27.89
CA ASP A 396 -21.16 -11.33 27.95
C ASP A 396 -21.73 -11.59 26.56
N ILE A 397 -21.63 -12.83 26.08
CA ILE A 397 -22.00 -13.18 24.70
C ILE A 397 -23.50 -12.99 24.43
N ASP A 398 -24.34 -13.26 25.41
CA ASP A 398 -25.80 -13.16 25.26
C ASP A 398 -26.22 -11.68 25.19
N GLU A 399 -25.61 -10.81 26.02
CA GLU A 399 -25.83 -9.36 25.97
C GLU A 399 -25.29 -8.77 24.67
N ASP A 400 -24.07 -9.17 24.24
CA ASP A 400 -23.44 -8.73 23.01
C ASP A 400 -24.27 -9.12 21.77
N MET A 401 -24.86 -10.31 21.76
CA MET A 401 -25.76 -10.78 20.69
C MET A 401 -27.04 -9.95 20.59
N GLU A 402 -27.64 -9.60 21.72
CA GLU A 402 -28.84 -8.73 21.74
C GLU A 402 -28.51 -7.32 21.28
N GLU A 403 -27.32 -6.78 21.63
CA GLU A 403 -26.86 -5.50 21.14
C GLU A 403 -26.65 -5.52 19.63
N VAL A 404 -25.97 -6.54 19.09
CA VAL A 404 -25.79 -6.74 17.65
C VAL A 404 -27.13 -6.83 16.93
N LYS A 405 -28.08 -7.60 17.47
CA LYS A 405 -29.43 -7.74 16.89
C LYS A 405 -30.16 -6.40 16.84
N ALA A 406 -30.15 -5.65 17.94
CA ALA A 406 -30.79 -4.33 18.01
C ALA A 406 -30.17 -3.35 17.03
N TYR A 407 -28.83 -3.30 16.94
CA TYR A 407 -28.10 -2.48 16.00
C TYR A 407 -28.44 -2.81 14.53
N LEU A 408 -28.45 -4.10 14.19
CA LEU A 408 -28.77 -4.53 12.83
C LEU A 408 -30.22 -4.22 12.44
N VAL A 409 -31.17 -4.40 13.36
CA VAL A 409 -32.58 -4.04 13.14
C VAL A 409 -32.71 -2.54 12.82
N ASP A 410 -32.03 -1.68 13.58
CA ASP A 410 -32.02 -0.23 13.36
C ASP A 410 -31.41 0.14 11.99
N VAL A 411 -30.24 -0.39 11.68
CA VAL A 411 -29.58 -0.13 10.38
C VAL A 411 -30.43 -0.60 9.21
N ILE A 412 -31.01 -1.79 9.29
CA ILE A 412 -31.88 -2.34 8.23
C ILE A 412 -33.12 -1.45 8.04
N ALA A 413 -33.74 -0.99 9.13
CA ALA A 413 -34.88 -0.09 9.07
C ALA A 413 -34.52 1.23 8.38
N ARG A 414 -33.41 1.86 8.77
CA ARG A 414 -32.91 3.09 8.14
C ARG A 414 -32.63 2.92 6.64
N VAL A 415 -32.04 1.79 6.23
CA VAL A 415 -31.82 1.50 4.81
C VAL A 415 -33.16 1.37 4.07
N LEU A 416 -34.13 0.64 4.61
CA LEU A 416 -35.43 0.44 3.97
C LEU A 416 -36.28 1.74 3.91
N ASP A 417 -36.15 2.61 4.92
CA ASP A 417 -36.79 3.92 4.95
C ASP A 417 -36.09 4.95 4.05
N GLY A 418 -34.95 4.62 3.48
CA GLY A 418 -34.18 5.53 2.62
C GLY A 418 -33.41 6.61 3.39
N ASP A 419 -33.24 6.46 4.70
CA ASP A 419 -32.49 7.39 5.55
C ASP A 419 -30.98 7.04 5.55
N MET A 420 -30.39 7.11 4.36
CA MET A 420 -29.00 6.76 4.11
C MET A 420 -28.32 7.71 3.14
N ASP A 421 -27.06 8.02 3.40
CA ASP A 421 -26.23 8.75 2.44
C ASP A 421 -25.93 7.85 1.21
N LEU A 422 -26.17 8.40 0.01
CA LEU A 422 -25.90 7.67 -1.23
C LEU A 422 -24.42 7.34 -1.40
N ASP A 423 -23.51 8.15 -0.86
CA ASP A 423 -22.08 7.89 -0.89
C ASP A 423 -21.69 6.69 -0.01
N GLU A 424 -22.41 6.42 1.07
CA GLU A 424 -22.19 5.30 1.98
C GLU A 424 -22.82 3.99 1.47
N ILE A 425 -24.05 4.08 0.93
CA ILE A 425 -24.75 2.90 0.41
C ILE A 425 -24.33 2.50 -0.99
N GLY A 426 -23.79 3.42 -1.79
CA GLY A 426 -23.32 3.19 -3.16
C GLY A 426 -22.23 2.13 -3.24
N ILE A 427 -22.40 1.16 -4.14
CA ILE A 427 -21.49 0.02 -4.26
C ILE A 427 -20.36 0.33 -5.24
N PRO A 428 -19.09 0.52 -4.81
CA PRO A 428 -18.00 0.82 -5.72
C PRO A 428 -17.63 -0.39 -6.59
N GLY A 429 -17.30 -0.14 -7.85
CA GLY A 429 -16.90 -1.20 -8.77
C GLY A 429 -15.94 -0.71 -9.85
N GLY A 430 -14.84 -1.43 -10.06
CA GLY A 430 -13.85 -1.10 -11.07
C GLY A 430 -14.28 -1.44 -12.48
N ILE A 431 -13.95 -0.57 -13.44
CA ILE A 431 -14.12 -0.78 -14.88
C ILE A 431 -12.77 -1.13 -15.49
N GLY A 432 -12.54 -2.40 -15.79
CA GLY A 432 -11.23 -2.92 -16.21
C GLY A 432 -10.89 -2.74 -17.70
N LYS A 433 -11.89 -2.46 -18.55
CA LYS A 433 -11.73 -2.27 -20.02
C LYS A 433 -12.58 -1.10 -20.49
N LYS A 434 -12.41 -0.69 -21.75
CA LYS A 434 -13.35 0.26 -22.37
C LYS A 434 -14.78 -0.27 -22.29
N LEU A 435 -15.75 0.61 -22.02
CA LEU A 435 -17.15 0.23 -21.80
C LEU A 435 -17.76 -0.59 -22.95
N ASP A 436 -17.35 -0.32 -24.19
CA ASP A 436 -17.83 -1.04 -25.38
C ASP A 436 -17.08 -2.36 -25.67
N ALA A 437 -16.06 -2.66 -24.88
CA ALA A 437 -15.28 -3.92 -25.00
C ALA A 437 -15.83 -5.06 -24.11
N TYR A 438 -17.03 -4.87 -23.53
CA TYR A 438 -17.70 -5.91 -22.75
C TYR A 438 -18.76 -6.61 -23.59
N ASP A 439 -18.57 -7.88 -23.88
CA ASP A 439 -19.54 -8.72 -24.61
C ASP A 439 -20.87 -8.84 -23.84
N THR A 440 -20.77 -8.95 -22.51
CA THR A 440 -21.93 -8.96 -21.61
C THR A 440 -21.71 -7.86 -20.54
N PRO A 441 -22.37 -6.71 -20.65
CA PRO A 441 -22.24 -5.65 -19.70
C PRO A 441 -22.79 -6.04 -18.32
N THR A 442 -21.95 -5.93 -17.29
CA THR A 442 -22.37 -6.07 -15.89
C THR A 442 -23.21 -4.85 -15.47
N ALA A 443 -23.92 -4.91 -14.34
CA ALA A 443 -24.65 -3.77 -13.79
C ALA A 443 -23.74 -2.52 -13.66
N GLN A 444 -22.49 -2.70 -13.22
CA GLN A 444 -21.48 -1.63 -13.14
C GLN A 444 -21.23 -0.96 -14.50
N VAL A 445 -21.08 -1.75 -15.55
CA VAL A 445 -20.80 -1.25 -16.91
C VAL A 445 -22.04 -0.59 -17.51
N ARG A 446 -23.24 -1.16 -17.29
CA ARG A 446 -24.50 -0.53 -17.74
C ARG A 446 -24.73 0.81 -17.06
N GLY A 447 -24.67 0.82 -15.72
CA GLY A 447 -24.84 2.04 -14.94
C GLY A 447 -23.85 3.15 -15.31
N ALA A 448 -22.58 2.80 -15.62
CA ALA A 448 -21.60 3.76 -16.10
C ALA A 448 -21.91 4.30 -17.50
N LYS A 449 -22.41 3.47 -18.42
CA LYS A 449 -22.87 3.92 -19.76
C LYS A 449 -24.06 4.86 -19.64
N TYR A 450 -25.04 4.54 -18.81
CA TYR A 450 -26.22 5.38 -18.57
C TYR A 450 -25.83 6.73 -17.96
N ALA A 451 -24.96 6.71 -16.95
CA ALA A 451 -24.47 7.94 -16.31
C ALA A 451 -23.69 8.84 -17.28
N ASN A 452 -22.81 8.27 -18.10
CA ASN A 452 -22.09 9.04 -19.11
C ASN A 452 -23.00 9.70 -20.12
N LEU A 453 -24.11 9.03 -20.47
CA LEU A 453 -25.07 9.59 -21.44
C LEU A 453 -25.95 10.69 -20.84
N MET A 454 -26.43 10.49 -19.61
CA MET A 454 -27.53 11.31 -19.06
C MET A 454 -27.10 12.23 -17.91
N LEU A 455 -26.02 11.91 -17.20
CA LEU A 455 -25.55 12.67 -16.03
C LEU A 455 -24.24 13.44 -16.30
N GLY A 456 -23.78 13.47 -17.55
CA GLY A 456 -22.55 14.18 -17.92
C GLY A 456 -21.26 13.64 -17.29
N THR A 457 -21.28 12.39 -16.82
CA THR A 457 -20.07 11.74 -16.28
C THR A 457 -19.18 11.22 -17.41
N ASN A 458 -17.92 10.85 -17.07
CA ASN A 458 -16.97 10.32 -18.05
C ASN A 458 -16.27 9.07 -17.51
N PHE A 459 -17.05 8.06 -17.14
CA PHE A 459 -16.50 6.79 -16.67
C PHE A 459 -15.91 5.97 -17.82
N GLY A 460 -14.77 5.33 -17.57
CA GLY A 460 -14.06 4.52 -18.55
C GLY A 460 -13.15 3.49 -17.91
N SER A 461 -12.25 2.92 -18.70
CA SER A 461 -11.26 1.96 -18.17
C SER A 461 -10.41 2.60 -17.09
N GLY A 462 -10.33 1.96 -15.92
CA GLY A 462 -9.63 2.47 -14.73
C GLY A 462 -10.51 3.26 -13.76
N SER A 463 -11.71 3.69 -14.17
CA SER A 463 -12.67 4.34 -13.26
C SER A 463 -13.23 3.34 -12.24
N LYS A 464 -13.62 3.85 -11.07
CA LYS A 464 -14.23 3.06 -10.01
C LYS A 464 -15.47 3.77 -9.43
N PRO A 465 -16.51 4.00 -10.28
CA PRO A 465 -17.73 4.64 -9.81
C PRO A 465 -18.49 3.75 -8.83
N LYS A 466 -19.33 4.38 -8.01
CA LYS A 466 -20.34 3.71 -7.18
C LYS A 466 -21.59 3.45 -8.04
N ARG A 467 -22.30 2.34 -7.77
CA ARG A 467 -23.58 2.05 -8.42
C ARG A 467 -24.72 2.04 -7.41
N LEU A 468 -25.87 2.53 -7.85
CA LEU A 468 -27.16 2.41 -7.19
C LEU A 468 -28.10 1.60 -8.06
N TYR A 469 -28.93 0.79 -7.43
CA TYR A 469 -30.09 0.19 -8.07
C TYR A 469 -31.27 1.15 -7.96
N ILE A 470 -32.01 1.29 -9.05
CA ILE A 470 -33.12 2.23 -9.19
C ILE A 470 -34.42 1.43 -9.30
N GLU A 471 -35.42 1.80 -8.53
CA GLU A 471 -36.74 1.23 -8.59
C GLU A 471 -37.57 1.93 -9.68
N LYS A 472 -37.47 3.27 -9.72
CA LYS A 472 -38.28 4.09 -10.62
C LYS A 472 -37.61 5.44 -10.87
N VAL A 473 -37.94 6.03 -12.02
CA VAL A 473 -37.54 7.39 -12.40
C VAL A 473 -38.77 8.23 -12.66
N HIS A 474 -38.83 9.42 -12.03
CA HIS A 474 -39.96 10.34 -12.17
C HIS A 474 -40.08 10.85 -13.60
N PRO A 475 -41.34 11.07 -14.12
CA PRO A 475 -41.58 11.56 -15.49
C PRO A 475 -40.84 12.85 -15.85
N ASP A 476 -40.63 13.76 -14.90
CA ASP A 476 -39.96 15.05 -15.13
C ASP A 476 -38.52 14.88 -15.62
N PHE A 477 -37.84 13.82 -15.16
CA PHE A 477 -36.50 13.48 -15.68
C PHE A 477 -36.55 13.16 -17.18
N TRP A 478 -37.51 12.34 -17.60
CA TRP A 478 -37.66 11.98 -19.01
C TRP A 478 -37.97 13.19 -19.87
N GLN A 479 -38.85 14.08 -19.38
CA GLN A 479 -39.19 15.31 -20.08
C GLN A 479 -37.95 16.19 -20.26
N ARG A 480 -37.16 16.39 -19.24
CA ARG A 480 -35.91 17.15 -19.30
C ARG A 480 -34.91 16.54 -20.29
N MET A 481 -34.69 15.22 -20.27
CA MET A 481 -33.78 14.54 -21.18
C MET A 481 -34.22 14.68 -22.66
N GLU A 482 -35.53 14.66 -22.94
CA GLU A 482 -36.04 14.73 -24.29
C GLU A 482 -36.14 16.18 -24.80
N GLU A 483 -36.57 17.13 -23.96
CA GLU A 483 -36.78 18.52 -24.36
C GLU A 483 -35.52 19.38 -24.31
N GLU A 484 -34.66 19.19 -23.30
CA GLU A 484 -33.46 20.01 -23.07
C GLU A 484 -32.20 19.36 -23.65
N GLU A 485 -32.01 18.06 -23.41
CA GLU A 485 -30.84 17.32 -23.88
C GLU A 485 -31.03 16.72 -25.28
N GLY A 486 -32.27 16.69 -25.78
CA GLY A 486 -32.60 16.24 -27.13
C GLY A 486 -32.46 14.73 -27.37
N LEU A 487 -32.49 13.92 -26.29
CA LEU A 487 -32.44 12.46 -26.39
C LEU A 487 -33.75 11.90 -26.92
N ASP A 488 -33.67 10.93 -27.83
CA ASP A 488 -34.84 10.27 -28.44
C ASP A 488 -34.79 8.76 -28.19
N PRO A 489 -35.73 8.16 -27.44
CA PRO A 489 -35.71 6.74 -27.13
C PRO A 489 -35.80 5.81 -28.35
N GLN A 490 -36.18 6.33 -29.53
CA GLN A 490 -36.21 5.58 -30.79
C GLN A 490 -34.87 5.64 -31.54
N ARG A 491 -34.08 6.69 -31.32
CA ARG A 491 -32.79 6.92 -31.97
C ARG A 491 -31.63 6.55 -31.10
N ASP A 492 -31.73 6.87 -29.80
CA ASP A 492 -30.68 6.63 -28.82
C ASP A 492 -30.96 5.32 -28.10
N HIS A 493 -30.43 4.23 -28.64
CA HIS A 493 -30.69 2.87 -28.15
C HIS A 493 -30.44 2.73 -26.64
N LEU A 494 -29.34 3.28 -26.15
CA LEU A 494 -28.95 3.20 -24.72
C LEU A 494 -29.93 3.98 -23.82
N TYR A 495 -30.38 5.15 -24.28
CA TYR A 495 -31.42 5.92 -23.59
C TYR A 495 -32.77 5.19 -23.58
N GLY A 496 -33.17 4.63 -24.73
CA GLY A 496 -34.39 3.85 -24.84
C GLY A 496 -34.37 2.57 -23.99
N GLU A 497 -33.20 1.97 -23.79
CA GLU A 497 -33.02 0.82 -22.93
C GLU A 497 -33.23 1.21 -21.46
N PHE A 498 -32.57 2.26 -20.98
CA PHE A 498 -32.72 2.75 -19.60
C PHE A 498 -34.14 3.30 -19.33
N LYS A 499 -34.76 4.01 -20.26
CA LYS A 499 -36.11 4.50 -20.09
C LYS A 499 -37.15 3.38 -19.95
N ARG A 500 -36.94 2.24 -20.61
CA ARG A 500 -37.82 1.07 -20.53
C ARG A 500 -37.62 0.29 -19.21
N ASP A 501 -36.36 0.18 -18.71
CA ASP A 501 -36.01 -0.58 -17.53
C ASP A 501 -34.85 0.12 -16.79
N PRO A 502 -35.16 1.15 -15.97
CA PRO A 502 -34.18 1.93 -15.24
C PRO A 502 -33.67 1.14 -14.01
N ASP A 503 -32.81 0.13 -14.24
CA ASP A 503 -32.40 -0.82 -13.22
C ASP A 503 -31.19 -0.40 -12.38
N VAL A 504 -30.28 0.42 -12.94
CA VAL A 504 -29.00 0.76 -12.30
C VAL A 504 -28.41 2.04 -12.85
N ILE A 505 -27.81 2.87 -12.00
CA ILE A 505 -27.04 4.06 -12.39
C ILE A 505 -25.70 4.08 -11.65
N CYS A 506 -24.66 4.67 -12.26
CA CYS A 506 -23.38 4.91 -11.60
C CYS A 506 -23.18 6.40 -11.31
N PHE A 507 -22.44 6.69 -10.24
CA PHE A 507 -22.08 8.04 -9.83
C PHE A 507 -20.72 8.03 -9.13
N GLU A 508 -20.09 9.18 -9.02
CA GLU A 508 -18.87 9.39 -8.25
C GLU A 508 -19.19 10.04 -6.90
N TYR A 509 -20.07 11.07 -6.94
CA TYR A 509 -20.54 11.83 -5.79
C TYR A 509 -22.08 11.82 -5.74
N ALA A 510 -22.64 11.84 -4.54
CA ALA A 510 -24.09 11.74 -4.31
C ALA A 510 -24.89 12.82 -5.04
N ASP A 511 -24.36 14.03 -5.18
CA ASP A 511 -25.00 15.17 -5.86
C ASP A 511 -25.17 14.97 -7.38
N GLN A 512 -24.53 13.98 -7.97
CA GLN A 512 -24.73 13.61 -9.37
C GLN A 512 -26.01 12.80 -9.61
N VAL A 513 -26.57 12.21 -8.56
CA VAL A 513 -27.79 11.41 -8.67
C VAL A 513 -29.01 12.34 -8.61
N PRO A 514 -29.84 12.42 -9.68
CA PRO A 514 -31.01 13.29 -9.70
C PRO A 514 -32.05 12.92 -8.63
N ASP A 515 -32.68 13.91 -8.02
CA ASP A 515 -33.78 13.73 -7.04
C ASP A 515 -34.97 12.96 -7.63
N GLU A 516 -35.09 12.92 -8.94
CA GLU A 516 -36.12 12.19 -9.67
C GLU A 516 -35.92 10.68 -9.72
N PHE A 517 -34.77 10.17 -9.18
CA PHE A 517 -34.46 8.75 -9.14
C PHE A 517 -34.90 8.17 -7.79
N GLU A 518 -35.89 7.28 -7.83
CA GLU A 518 -36.29 6.50 -6.66
C GLU A 518 -35.36 5.29 -6.53
N VAL A 519 -34.63 5.20 -5.43
CA VAL A 519 -33.65 4.10 -5.15
C VAL A 519 -34.41 2.85 -4.76
N ASP A 520 -34.01 1.69 -5.29
CA ASP A 520 -34.48 0.37 -4.87
C ASP A 520 -33.78 -0.04 -3.57
N TRP A 521 -34.31 0.46 -2.45
CA TRP A 521 -33.73 0.25 -1.13
C TRP A 521 -33.71 -1.22 -0.70
N GLU A 522 -34.72 -2.01 -1.08
CA GLU A 522 -34.71 -3.44 -0.81
C GLU A 522 -33.55 -4.14 -1.51
N LYS A 523 -33.34 -3.80 -2.77
CA LYS A 523 -32.24 -4.35 -3.56
C LYS A 523 -30.88 -3.82 -3.12
N MET A 524 -30.81 -2.56 -2.69
CA MET A 524 -29.60 -2.01 -2.09
C MET A 524 -29.25 -2.76 -0.80
N LEU A 525 -30.22 -2.97 0.12
CA LEU A 525 -30.04 -3.78 1.32
C LEU A 525 -29.52 -5.18 1.00
N ASP A 526 -30.14 -5.86 0.05
CA ASP A 526 -29.73 -7.22 -0.38
C ASP A 526 -28.31 -7.24 -0.94
N LYS A 527 -27.90 -6.20 -1.71
CA LYS A 527 -26.59 -6.14 -2.35
C LYS A 527 -25.46 -5.63 -1.47
N THR A 528 -25.77 -4.87 -0.43
CA THR A 528 -24.77 -4.29 0.48
C THR A 528 -24.62 -5.09 1.77
N LEU A 529 -25.70 -5.39 2.48
CA LEU A 529 -25.65 -5.93 3.82
C LEU A 529 -25.93 -7.44 3.89
N LYS A 530 -26.91 -7.95 3.16
CA LYS A 530 -27.35 -9.36 3.35
C LYS A 530 -26.17 -10.34 3.30
N GLY A 531 -25.47 -10.43 2.17
CA GLY A 531 -24.43 -11.45 2.01
C GLY A 531 -23.27 -11.37 3.00
N PRO A 532 -22.68 -10.20 3.24
CA PRO A 532 -21.61 -10.01 4.23
C PRO A 532 -22.03 -10.23 5.67
N ILE A 533 -23.24 -9.79 6.06
CA ILE A 533 -23.71 -9.83 7.46
C ILE A 533 -24.37 -11.17 7.79
N GLU A 534 -25.19 -11.73 6.88
CA GLU A 534 -25.86 -13.03 7.07
C GLU A 534 -24.87 -14.12 7.55
N ARG A 535 -23.67 -14.16 6.97
CA ARG A 535 -22.64 -15.14 7.35
C ARG A 535 -22.07 -14.92 8.75
N VAL A 536 -22.05 -13.68 9.23
CA VAL A 536 -21.58 -13.37 10.58
C VAL A 536 -22.64 -13.77 11.59
N ILE A 537 -23.89 -13.36 11.36
CA ILE A 537 -24.99 -13.64 12.28
C ILE A 537 -25.40 -15.11 12.30
N GLU A 538 -25.29 -15.84 11.17
CA GLU A 538 -25.49 -17.29 11.14
C GLU A 538 -24.52 -18.04 12.05
N ALA A 539 -23.26 -17.58 12.11
CA ALA A 539 -22.26 -18.16 13.03
C ALA A 539 -22.57 -17.87 14.50
N LEU A 540 -23.38 -16.86 14.77
CA LEU A 540 -23.91 -16.51 16.10
C LEU A 540 -25.26 -17.18 16.38
N GLY A 541 -25.78 -18.00 15.46
CA GLY A 541 -27.03 -18.69 15.61
C GLY A 541 -28.28 -17.85 15.28
N MET A 542 -28.10 -16.65 14.70
CA MET A 542 -29.20 -15.79 14.26
C MET A 542 -29.47 -15.97 12.76
N SER A 543 -30.71 -15.78 12.33
CA SER A 543 -31.07 -15.77 10.91
C SER A 543 -31.22 -14.34 10.35
N TRP A 544 -30.95 -14.16 9.04
CA TRP A 544 -31.18 -12.88 8.38
C TRP A 544 -32.63 -12.40 8.47
N GLU A 545 -33.59 -13.32 8.38
CA GLU A 545 -35.02 -12.99 8.46
C GLU A 545 -35.44 -12.49 9.86
N GLU A 546 -34.86 -13.05 10.93
CA GLU A 546 -35.08 -12.56 12.30
C GLU A 546 -34.60 -11.11 12.44
N VAL A 547 -33.43 -10.82 11.95
CA VAL A 547 -32.85 -9.47 12.04
C VAL A 547 -33.58 -8.47 11.12
N LYS A 548 -34.00 -8.91 9.92
CA LYS A 548 -34.76 -8.09 8.97
C LYS A 548 -36.16 -7.76 9.46
N THR A 549 -36.83 -8.71 10.09
CA THR A 549 -38.24 -8.54 10.52
C THR A 549 -38.40 -8.13 11.98
N GLY A 550 -37.33 -8.24 12.77
CA GLY A 550 -37.37 -8.05 14.24
C GLY A 550 -38.19 -9.11 14.99
N GLN A 551 -38.56 -10.21 14.33
CA GLN A 551 -39.38 -11.28 14.92
C GLN A 551 -38.55 -12.56 15.08
N GLU A 552 -38.59 -13.14 16.26
CA GLU A 552 -38.00 -14.46 16.48
C GLU A 552 -38.79 -15.54 15.73
N GLN A 553 -38.11 -16.33 14.91
CA GLN A 553 -38.67 -17.55 14.36
C GLN A 553 -38.82 -18.58 15.47
N THR A 554 -40.01 -18.70 16.03
CA THR A 554 -40.36 -19.85 16.88
C THR A 554 -40.29 -21.12 16.05
N GLY A 555 -39.18 -21.84 16.13
CA GLY A 555 -39.04 -23.12 15.45
C GLY A 555 -40.13 -24.09 15.85
N LEU A 556 -40.63 -24.86 14.89
CA LEU A 556 -41.63 -25.92 15.11
C LEU A 556 -41.27 -26.96 16.22
N GLY A 557 -40.02 -26.90 16.71
CA GLY A 557 -39.51 -27.75 17.82
C GLY A 557 -40.03 -27.38 19.22
N SER A 558 -40.57 -26.16 19.42
CA SER A 558 -41.16 -25.74 20.71
C SER A 558 -42.60 -26.25 20.94
N PHE A 559 -43.15 -26.97 19.97
CA PHE A 559 -44.49 -27.55 20.03
C PHE A 559 -44.51 -29.11 20.12
N MET A 560 -43.38 -29.75 20.37
CA MET A 560 -43.34 -31.20 20.63
C MET A 560 -42.99 -31.53 22.07
#